data_49edd24f259550f1a99ff914aa414b16
#
_entry.id   49edd24f259550f1a99ff914aa414b16
#
_cell.length_a   1.000
_cell.length_b   1.000
_cell.length_c   1.000
_cell.angle_alpha   90.00
_cell.angle_beta   90.00
_cell.angle_gamma   90.00
#
_symmetry.space_group_name_H-M   'P 1'
#
loop_
_entity.id
_entity.type
_entity.pdbx_description
1 polymer ?
#
loop_
_entity_poly.entity_id
_entity_poly.type
_entity_poly.pdbx_seq_one_letter_code
_entity_poly.pdbx_strand_id
1 'polypeptide(L)'
;AEAIAARRTGSAPDPLAPCSVQYTSGTTSWPKAVLWTHANALWGARINAVHEDLRAEDVHLVHLPLFHTNAQAYSVLATLWAGGTAVVLPRFSASRFWPISLKHRCTWVSMIPFCIKALMAHEVPPHHYRLWGAAANDLPTDPHFRVKTMGWWGMTETITHGIVSSLHVPSPPLAIGRPAPEYGIAIVDNDEIPVADARAVEPGGSGQLLVQGIRGLSLFAEYLGNAAATEGSYTADGWFRTGDQVDLLEDGSIRFGDRTKDMLKVGGENVAASEIE
;
A
#
# COMPACT_ATOMS: atom_id res chain seq x y z
N ALA A 1 -26.27 -15.70 6.80
CA ALA A 1 -25.33 -16.66 7.41
C ALA A 1 -25.58 -18.09 6.89
N GLU A 2 -26.81 -18.59 6.91
CA GLU A 2 -27.18 -19.95 6.41
C GLU A 2 -26.90 -20.17 4.93
N ALA A 3 -27.14 -19.19 4.07
CA ALA A 3 -26.87 -19.28 2.63
C ALA A 3 -25.38 -19.36 2.28
N ILE A 4 -24.50 -18.86 3.16
CA ILE A 4 -23.03 -18.95 3.02
C ILE A 4 -22.53 -20.30 3.52
N ALA A 5 -23.09 -20.83 4.61
CA ALA A 5 -22.71 -22.14 5.15
C ALA A 5 -23.01 -23.30 4.18
N ALA A 6 -24.15 -23.22 3.43
CA ALA A 6 -24.54 -24.25 2.48
C ALA A 6 -23.66 -24.36 1.21
N ARG A 7 -22.75 -23.41 0.96
CA ARG A 7 -21.86 -23.41 -0.22
C ARG A 7 -20.43 -23.91 0.05
N ARG A 8 -20.11 -24.32 1.27
CA ARG A 8 -18.78 -24.83 1.63
C ARG A 8 -18.65 -26.34 1.35
N THR A 9 -18.87 -26.77 0.11
CA THR A 9 -18.79 -28.19 -0.29
C THR A 9 -17.52 -28.54 -1.06
N GLY A 10 -16.46 -27.77 -0.94
CA GLY A 10 -15.15 -28.03 -1.55
C GLY A 10 -14.04 -28.26 -0.53
N SER A 11 -12.99 -28.97 -0.92
CA SER A 11 -11.72 -28.97 -0.19
C SER A 11 -11.20 -27.53 -0.05
N ALA A 12 -10.52 -27.22 1.05
CA ALA A 12 -9.85 -25.91 1.18
C ALA A 12 -8.90 -25.73 -0.02
N PRO A 13 -8.90 -24.54 -0.66
CA PRO A 13 -7.98 -24.28 -1.76
C PRO A 13 -6.53 -24.39 -1.26
N ASP A 14 -5.63 -24.81 -2.14
CA ASP A 14 -4.20 -24.74 -1.88
C ASP A 14 -3.84 -23.26 -1.58
N PRO A 15 -3.26 -22.96 -0.40
CA PRO A 15 -2.87 -21.59 -0.05
C PRO A 15 -1.93 -20.94 -1.05
N LEU A 16 -1.10 -21.73 -1.73
CA LEU A 16 -0.14 -21.25 -2.74
C LEU A 16 -0.72 -21.22 -4.16
N ALA A 17 -1.96 -21.68 -4.38
CA ALA A 17 -2.60 -21.55 -5.67
C ALA A 17 -2.80 -20.06 -6.05
N PRO A 18 -2.64 -19.71 -7.33
CA PRO A 18 -2.90 -18.37 -7.85
C PRO A 18 -4.32 -17.90 -7.59
N CYS A 19 -4.49 -16.65 -7.16
CA CYS A 19 -5.81 -16.07 -6.93
C CYS A 19 -6.05 -14.72 -7.64
N SER A 20 -4.98 -13.96 -7.90
CA SER A 20 -5.09 -12.63 -8.51
C SER A 20 -3.83 -12.28 -9.28
N VAL A 21 -4.00 -11.50 -10.35
CA VAL A 21 -2.90 -10.86 -11.08
C VAL A 21 -3.17 -9.35 -11.09
N GLN A 22 -2.18 -8.58 -10.66
CA GLN A 22 -2.21 -7.12 -10.75
C GLN A 22 -1.06 -6.63 -11.62
N TYR A 23 -1.36 -5.68 -12.50
CA TYR A 23 -0.33 -5.08 -13.34
C TYR A 23 0.29 -3.88 -12.66
N THR A 24 1.62 -3.81 -12.70
CA THR A 24 2.36 -2.61 -12.27
C THR A 24 2.92 -1.93 -13.51
N SER A 25 2.93 -0.59 -13.51
CA SER A 25 3.71 0.18 -14.46
C SER A 25 5.19 -0.13 -14.21
N GLY A 26 5.75 -1.04 -15.00
CA GLY A 26 7.17 -1.36 -14.92
C GLY A 26 8.02 -0.14 -15.33
N THR A 27 9.20 -0.03 -14.75
CA THR A 27 10.24 0.93 -15.21
C THR A 27 10.79 0.57 -16.60
N THR A 28 10.37 -0.56 -17.16
CA THR A 28 10.63 -1.03 -18.53
C THR A 28 9.31 -0.96 -19.29
N SER A 29 9.35 -0.75 -20.58
CA SER A 29 8.25 -0.45 -21.52
C SER A 29 6.97 -1.31 -21.45
N TRP A 30 6.93 -2.37 -20.65
CA TRP A 30 5.75 -3.25 -20.49
C TRP A 30 5.36 -3.44 -19.03
N PRO A 31 4.06 -3.34 -18.68
CA PRO A 31 3.57 -3.63 -17.34
C PRO A 31 3.93 -5.06 -16.90
N LYS A 32 4.35 -5.22 -15.64
CA LYS A 32 4.62 -6.53 -15.05
C LYS A 32 3.36 -7.10 -14.43
N ALA A 33 3.07 -8.37 -14.69
CA ALA A 33 1.92 -9.09 -14.16
C ALA A 33 2.28 -9.73 -12.81
N VAL A 34 2.02 -9.05 -11.71
CA VAL A 34 2.30 -9.52 -10.35
C VAL A 34 1.29 -10.58 -9.93
N LEU A 35 1.74 -11.79 -9.68
CA LEU A 35 0.90 -12.92 -9.28
C LEU A 35 0.79 -13.01 -7.77
N TRP A 36 -0.45 -13.00 -7.27
CA TRP A 36 -0.78 -13.28 -5.87
C TRP A 36 -1.38 -14.66 -5.70
N THR A 37 -1.01 -15.32 -4.63
CA THR A 37 -1.62 -16.57 -4.15
C THR A 37 -2.79 -16.28 -3.20
N HIS A 38 -3.56 -17.32 -2.86
CA HIS A 38 -4.56 -17.19 -1.78
C HIS A 38 -3.91 -16.80 -0.44
N ALA A 39 -2.70 -17.31 -0.14
CA ALA A 39 -1.96 -16.92 1.05
C ALA A 39 -1.59 -15.43 1.04
N ASN A 40 -1.15 -14.88 -0.10
CA ASN A 40 -0.91 -13.44 -0.25
C ASN A 40 -2.16 -12.62 0.06
N ALA A 41 -3.31 -12.99 -0.52
CA ALA A 41 -4.56 -12.25 -0.32
C ALA A 41 -5.02 -12.26 1.15
N LEU A 42 -4.93 -13.43 1.83
CA LEU A 42 -5.28 -13.55 3.25
C LEU A 42 -4.28 -12.83 4.16
N TRP A 43 -2.99 -12.89 3.82
CA TRP A 43 -1.94 -12.13 4.51
C TRP A 43 -2.22 -10.63 4.40
N GLY A 44 -2.47 -10.13 3.18
CA GLY A 44 -2.84 -8.74 2.93
C GLY A 44 -4.08 -8.32 3.70
N ALA A 45 -5.14 -9.13 3.67
CA ALA A 45 -6.36 -8.87 4.42
C ALA A 45 -6.11 -8.67 5.92
N ARG A 46 -5.38 -9.62 6.52
CA ARG A 46 -5.10 -9.62 7.96
C ARG A 46 -4.17 -8.49 8.37
N ILE A 47 -3.03 -8.36 7.71
CA ILE A 47 -1.98 -7.45 8.15
C ILE A 47 -2.37 -6.00 7.90
N ASN A 48 -2.97 -5.70 6.75
CA ASN A 48 -3.46 -4.34 6.49
C ASN A 48 -4.56 -3.93 7.49
N ALA A 49 -5.47 -4.84 7.85
CA ALA A 49 -6.48 -4.56 8.87
C ALA A 49 -5.86 -4.19 10.23
N VAL A 50 -4.77 -4.85 10.62
CA VAL A 50 -4.01 -4.54 11.85
C VAL A 50 -3.30 -3.20 11.73
N HIS A 51 -2.57 -2.97 10.63
CA HIS A 51 -1.83 -1.73 10.41
C HIS A 51 -2.75 -0.51 10.40
N GLU A 52 -3.91 -0.63 9.80
CA GLU A 52 -4.90 0.44 9.66
C GLU A 52 -5.82 0.60 10.89
N ASP A 53 -5.62 -0.21 11.93
CA ASP A 53 -6.51 -0.26 13.12
C ASP A 53 -7.98 -0.39 12.72
N LEU A 54 -8.29 -1.21 11.70
CA LEU A 54 -9.65 -1.42 11.24
C LEU A 54 -10.45 -2.25 12.24
N ARG A 55 -11.72 -1.87 12.40
CA ARG A 55 -12.65 -2.44 13.37
C ARG A 55 -13.93 -2.90 12.67
N ALA A 56 -14.69 -3.77 13.34
CA ALA A 56 -15.94 -4.30 12.79
C ALA A 56 -17.01 -3.21 12.55
N GLU A 57 -16.97 -2.13 13.32
CA GLU A 57 -17.86 -0.97 13.16
C GLU A 57 -17.41 0.02 12.09
N ASP A 58 -16.21 -0.13 11.50
CA ASP A 58 -15.73 0.79 10.48
C ASP A 58 -16.50 0.64 9.17
N VAL A 59 -16.73 1.78 8.55
CA VAL A 59 -17.27 1.92 7.20
C VAL A 59 -16.20 2.56 6.31
N HIS A 60 -15.56 1.75 5.48
CA HIS A 60 -14.47 2.16 4.61
C HIS A 60 -15.00 2.61 3.25
N LEU A 61 -14.75 3.86 2.88
CA LEU A 61 -15.05 4.36 1.53
C LEU A 61 -13.96 3.93 0.56
N VAL A 62 -14.27 3.03 -0.35
CA VAL A 62 -13.34 2.53 -1.38
C VAL A 62 -13.66 3.22 -2.70
N HIS A 63 -12.84 4.19 -3.09
CA HIS A 63 -13.03 5.00 -4.28
C HIS A 63 -11.88 4.92 -5.28
N LEU A 64 -10.78 4.25 -4.90
CA LEU A 64 -9.66 3.97 -5.78
C LEU A 64 -9.96 2.73 -6.63
N PRO A 65 -9.33 2.59 -7.82
CA PRO A 65 -9.58 1.46 -8.71
C PRO A 65 -9.25 0.11 -8.09
N LEU A 66 -10.14 -0.89 -8.21
CA LEU A 66 -9.95 -2.22 -7.62
C LEU A 66 -8.82 -3.04 -8.27
N PHE A 67 -8.29 -2.60 -9.41
CA PHE A 67 -7.11 -3.21 -10.02
C PHE A 67 -5.79 -2.72 -9.41
N HIS A 68 -5.84 -1.82 -8.40
CA HIS A 68 -4.68 -1.43 -7.61
C HIS A 68 -4.71 -2.07 -6.22
N THR A 69 -3.53 -2.40 -5.73
CA THR A 69 -3.29 -2.98 -4.39
C THR A 69 -3.95 -2.17 -3.29
N ASN A 70 -3.88 -0.83 -3.37
CA ASN A 70 -4.49 0.06 -2.39
C ASN A 70 -6.00 -0.20 -2.23
N ALA A 71 -6.75 -0.26 -3.33
CA ALA A 71 -8.19 -0.52 -3.24
C ALA A 71 -8.50 -1.97 -2.92
N GLN A 72 -7.77 -2.93 -3.50
CA GLN A 72 -8.05 -4.34 -3.31
C GLN A 72 -7.57 -4.85 -1.95
N ALA A 73 -6.28 -4.75 -1.64
CA ALA A 73 -5.70 -5.34 -0.43
C ALA A 73 -5.83 -4.42 0.79
N TYR A 74 -5.43 -3.14 0.69
CA TYR A 74 -5.47 -2.23 1.82
C TYR A 74 -6.90 -1.83 2.19
N SER A 75 -7.80 -1.69 1.21
CA SER A 75 -9.17 -1.27 1.50
C SER A 75 -10.16 -2.43 1.61
N VAL A 76 -10.46 -3.14 0.50
CA VAL A 76 -11.56 -4.13 0.49
C VAL A 76 -11.22 -5.34 1.36
N LEU A 77 -10.09 -6.02 1.10
CA LEU A 77 -9.76 -7.25 1.81
C LEU A 77 -9.53 -6.99 3.30
N ALA A 78 -8.85 -5.91 3.66
CA ALA A 78 -8.62 -5.52 5.05
C ALA A 78 -9.93 -5.23 5.80
N THR A 79 -10.85 -4.47 5.17
CA THR A 79 -12.16 -4.16 5.75
C THR A 79 -13.00 -5.42 5.98
N LEU A 80 -13.02 -6.33 5.00
CA LEU A 80 -13.73 -7.61 5.14
C LEU A 80 -13.13 -8.49 6.21
N TRP A 81 -11.80 -8.51 6.35
CA TRP A 81 -11.12 -9.24 7.43
C TRP A 81 -11.50 -8.72 8.80
N ALA A 82 -11.55 -7.40 8.98
CA ALA A 82 -11.96 -6.77 10.23
C ALA A 82 -13.46 -6.97 10.56
N GLY A 83 -14.27 -7.44 9.59
CA GLY A 83 -15.73 -7.55 9.74
C GLY A 83 -16.45 -6.23 9.50
N GLY A 84 -15.78 -5.22 8.98
CA GLY A 84 -16.32 -3.90 8.65
C GLY A 84 -17.14 -3.86 7.37
N THR A 85 -17.56 -2.66 6.98
CA THR A 85 -18.36 -2.42 5.78
C THR A 85 -17.54 -1.66 4.73
N ALA A 86 -17.44 -2.19 3.51
CA ALA A 86 -16.83 -1.49 2.38
C ALA A 86 -17.91 -0.83 1.51
N VAL A 87 -17.83 0.49 1.32
CA VAL A 87 -18.66 1.27 0.40
C VAL A 87 -17.85 1.50 -0.88
N VAL A 88 -18.09 0.67 -1.88
CA VAL A 88 -17.29 0.65 -3.12
C VAL A 88 -17.88 1.59 -4.16
N LEU A 89 -17.06 2.48 -4.70
CA LEU A 89 -17.41 3.37 -5.80
C LEU A 89 -16.73 2.93 -7.11
N PRO A 90 -17.37 3.13 -8.25
CA PRO A 90 -16.77 2.77 -9.55
C PRO A 90 -15.55 3.64 -9.89
N ARG A 91 -15.48 4.85 -9.34
CA ARG A 91 -14.37 5.80 -9.51
C ARG A 91 -14.44 6.91 -8.48
N PHE A 92 -13.31 7.59 -8.23
CA PHE A 92 -13.27 8.82 -7.47
C PHE A 92 -14.10 9.94 -8.13
N SER A 93 -14.76 10.74 -7.31
CA SER A 93 -15.46 11.95 -7.72
C SER A 93 -15.49 12.93 -6.55
N ALA A 94 -14.82 14.07 -6.70
CA ALA A 94 -14.72 15.07 -5.64
C ALA A 94 -16.10 15.61 -5.21
N SER A 95 -17.00 15.85 -6.17
CA SER A 95 -18.37 16.34 -5.89
C SER A 95 -19.26 15.30 -5.18
N ARG A 96 -18.96 14.00 -5.31
CA ARG A 96 -19.74 12.90 -4.71
C ARG A 96 -19.12 12.39 -3.41
N PHE A 97 -17.87 12.73 -3.12
CA PHE A 97 -17.13 12.22 -1.96
C PHE A 97 -17.89 12.48 -0.66
N TRP A 98 -18.12 13.74 -0.32
CA TRP A 98 -18.83 14.11 0.92
C TRP A 98 -20.27 13.60 0.99
N PRO A 99 -21.12 13.78 -0.05
CA PRO A 99 -22.48 13.22 -0.05
C PRO A 99 -22.53 11.72 0.24
N ILE A 100 -21.65 10.93 -0.35
CA ILE A 100 -21.59 9.48 -0.13
C ILE A 100 -21.04 9.15 1.24
N SER A 101 -19.95 9.81 1.65
CA SER A 101 -19.35 9.65 2.97
C SER A 101 -20.36 9.88 4.10
N LEU A 102 -21.15 10.94 4.00
CA LEU A 102 -22.18 11.28 4.98
C LEU A 102 -23.34 10.28 4.95
N LYS A 103 -23.84 9.94 3.75
CA LYS A 103 -24.92 8.97 3.58
C LYS A 103 -24.63 7.64 4.24
N HIS A 104 -23.39 7.15 4.11
CA HIS A 104 -22.96 5.85 4.63
C HIS A 104 -22.23 5.96 5.96
N ARG A 105 -22.07 7.17 6.53
CA ARG A 105 -21.33 7.43 7.78
C ARG A 105 -19.92 6.86 7.75
N CYS A 106 -19.21 7.05 6.64
CA CYS A 106 -17.88 6.50 6.45
C CYS A 106 -16.90 6.98 7.53
N THR A 107 -16.13 6.05 8.08
CA THR A 107 -15.18 6.29 9.19
C THR A 107 -13.73 6.18 8.75
N TRP A 108 -13.47 5.55 7.62
CA TRP A 108 -12.15 5.26 7.09
C TRP A 108 -12.09 5.44 5.57
N VAL A 109 -10.97 5.91 5.05
CA VAL A 109 -10.71 6.00 3.62
C VAL A 109 -9.21 6.04 3.34
N SER A 110 -8.77 5.38 2.26
CA SER A 110 -7.42 5.55 1.73
C SER A 110 -7.38 6.67 0.69
N MET A 111 -6.45 7.60 0.85
CA MET A 111 -6.33 8.80 0.04
C MET A 111 -4.98 8.86 -0.68
N ILE A 112 -5.01 9.30 -1.93
CA ILE A 112 -3.81 9.64 -2.68
C ILE A 112 -3.74 11.17 -2.86
N PRO A 113 -2.55 11.76 -3.10
CA PRO A 113 -2.39 13.21 -3.20
C PRO A 113 -3.34 13.88 -4.20
N PHE A 114 -3.63 13.23 -5.32
CA PHE A 114 -4.59 13.71 -6.32
C PHE A 114 -6.00 13.90 -5.72
N CYS A 115 -6.49 12.94 -4.94
CA CYS A 115 -7.82 13.00 -4.33
C CYS A 115 -7.88 14.10 -3.26
N ILE A 116 -6.84 14.20 -2.41
CA ILE A 116 -6.73 15.25 -1.39
C ILE A 116 -6.77 16.62 -2.06
N LYS A 117 -5.92 16.84 -3.09
CA LYS A 117 -5.88 18.11 -3.84
C LYS A 117 -7.24 18.45 -4.45
N ALA A 118 -7.93 17.48 -5.04
CA ALA A 118 -9.25 17.71 -5.65
C ALA A 118 -10.30 18.11 -4.60
N LEU A 119 -10.22 17.59 -3.38
CA LEU A 119 -11.15 17.91 -2.30
C LEU A 119 -10.91 19.28 -1.66
N MET A 120 -9.70 19.86 -1.77
CA MET A 120 -9.40 21.18 -1.25
C MET A 120 -10.29 22.31 -1.80
N ALA A 121 -10.88 22.09 -2.99
CA ALA A 121 -11.81 23.04 -3.61
C ALA A 121 -13.26 22.91 -3.10
N HIS A 122 -13.53 21.97 -2.20
CA HIS A 122 -14.87 21.70 -1.67
C HIS A 122 -14.97 22.07 -0.20
N GLU A 123 -16.14 22.53 0.20
CA GLU A 123 -16.46 22.72 1.62
C GLU A 123 -16.40 21.38 2.36
N VAL A 124 -15.78 21.37 3.53
CA VAL A 124 -15.68 20.18 4.39
C VAL A 124 -16.85 20.18 5.38
N PRO A 125 -17.85 19.31 5.19
CA PRO A 125 -18.97 19.21 6.13
C PRO A 125 -18.53 18.56 7.46
N PRO A 126 -19.32 18.62 8.52
CA PRO A 126 -19.18 17.72 9.66
C PRO A 126 -19.28 16.26 9.17
N HIS A 127 -18.32 15.41 9.55
CA HIS A 127 -18.22 14.04 9.03
C HIS A 127 -17.87 13.03 10.13
N HIS A 128 -17.80 11.74 9.76
CA HIS A 128 -17.56 10.64 10.68
C HIS A 128 -16.17 10.01 10.55
N TYR A 129 -15.31 10.51 9.65
CA TYR A 129 -13.96 9.97 9.49
C TYR A 129 -13.16 10.09 10.79
N ARG A 130 -12.62 8.97 11.24
CA ARG A 130 -11.68 8.90 12.37
C ARG A 130 -10.23 8.92 11.90
N LEU A 131 -9.97 8.46 10.67
CA LEU A 131 -8.63 8.36 10.11
C LEU A 131 -8.68 8.33 8.58
N TRP A 132 -7.67 8.88 7.95
CA TRP A 132 -7.38 8.74 6.54
C TRP A 132 -6.02 8.07 6.35
N GLY A 133 -5.95 7.00 5.54
CA GLY A 133 -4.68 6.47 5.05
C GLY A 133 -4.11 7.35 3.94
N ALA A 134 -2.83 7.62 3.97
CA ALA A 134 -2.17 8.51 3.01
C ALA A 134 -0.70 8.11 2.77
N ALA A 135 -0.02 8.81 1.88
CA ALA A 135 1.39 8.60 1.61
C ALA A 135 2.32 9.01 2.78
N ALA A 136 1.82 9.81 3.73
CA ALA A 136 2.55 10.24 4.91
C ALA A 136 1.59 10.60 6.04
N ASN A 137 2.08 10.61 7.27
CA ASN A 137 1.32 11.05 8.44
C ASN A 137 1.39 12.57 8.64
N ASP A 138 0.42 13.10 9.40
CA ASP A 138 0.32 14.50 9.79
C ASP A 138 0.52 15.45 8.60
N LEU A 139 -0.30 15.26 7.58
CA LEU A 139 -0.27 16.10 6.39
C LEU A 139 -0.68 17.53 6.73
N PRO A 140 -0.11 18.57 6.08
CA PRO A 140 -0.52 19.97 6.25
C PRO A 140 -2.00 20.21 5.99
N THR A 141 -2.68 19.28 5.30
CA THR A 141 -4.11 19.34 4.99
C THR A 141 -5.01 18.78 6.10
N ASP A 142 -4.47 18.08 7.09
CA ASP A 142 -5.24 17.46 8.19
C ASP A 142 -6.14 18.46 8.95
N PRO A 143 -5.65 19.66 9.32
CA PRO A 143 -6.50 20.65 9.97
C PRO A 143 -7.68 21.13 9.11
N HIS A 144 -7.47 21.26 7.79
CA HIS A 144 -8.53 21.64 6.85
C HIS A 144 -9.63 20.59 6.81
N PHE A 145 -9.25 19.30 6.68
CA PHE A 145 -10.20 18.20 6.64
C PHE A 145 -10.68 17.72 8.01
N ARG A 146 -10.10 18.22 9.10
CA ARG A 146 -10.43 17.84 10.49
C ARG A 146 -10.34 16.34 10.72
N VAL A 147 -9.32 15.70 10.14
CA VAL A 147 -9.02 14.29 10.27
C VAL A 147 -7.51 14.10 10.26
N LYS A 148 -7.02 13.14 11.03
CA LYS A 148 -5.61 12.74 10.99
C LYS A 148 -5.33 11.85 9.79
N THR A 149 -4.16 12.02 9.22
CA THR A 149 -3.61 11.08 8.24
C THR A 149 -2.65 10.09 8.89
N MET A 150 -2.66 8.89 8.37
CA MET A 150 -1.76 7.79 8.70
C MET A 150 -0.93 7.48 7.46
N GLY A 151 0.40 7.58 7.61
CA GLY A 151 1.34 7.31 6.53
C GLY A 151 1.61 5.83 6.36
N TRP A 152 1.82 5.42 5.10
CA TRP A 152 2.34 4.09 4.76
C TRP A 152 3.05 4.07 3.43
N TRP A 153 3.91 3.07 3.29
CA TRP A 153 4.50 2.67 2.04
C TRP A 153 4.27 1.17 1.81
N GLY A 154 3.93 0.84 0.61
CA GLY A 154 3.81 -0.52 0.11
C GLY A 154 3.65 -0.50 -1.39
N MET A 155 3.77 -1.66 -2.01
CA MET A 155 3.66 -1.83 -3.45
C MET A 155 2.92 -3.15 -3.77
N THR A 156 2.63 -3.38 -5.04
CA THR A 156 1.90 -4.57 -5.47
C THR A 156 2.63 -5.85 -5.06
N GLU A 157 3.95 -5.83 -5.09
CA GLU A 157 4.81 -6.95 -4.76
C GLU A 157 4.88 -7.26 -3.26
N THR A 158 4.63 -6.27 -2.38
CA THR A 158 4.61 -6.45 -0.92
C THR A 158 3.23 -6.76 -0.36
N ILE A 159 2.16 -6.55 -1.11
CA ILE A 159 0.75 -6.82 -0.76
C ILE A 159 0.25 -5.99 0.44
N THR A 160 1.14 -5.67 1.38
CA THR A 160 0.85 -4.90 2.59
C THR A 160 1.76 -3.68 2.69
N HIS A 161 1.54 -2.90 3.74
CA HIS A 161 2.42 -1.81 4.11
C HIS A 161 3.72 -2.36 4.71
N GLY A 162 4.84 -2.23 3.99
CA GLY A 162 6.17 -2.59 4.50
C GLY A 162 6.74 -1.55 5.47
N ILE A 163 6.26 -0.31 5.34
CA ILE A 163 6.54 0.80 6.26
C ILE A 163 5.20 1.44 6.61
N VAL A 164 4.94 1.70 7.88
CA VAL A 164 3.66 2.23 8.34
C VAL A 164 3.84 3.12 9.57
N SER A 165 3.09 4.22 9.65
CA SER A 165 3.03 5.03 10.86
C SER A 165 2.16 4.35 11.92
N SER A 166 2.43 4.64 13.17
CA SER A 166 1.66 4.11 14.30
C SER A 166 0.77 5.21 14.89
N LEU A 167 -0.44 4.85 15.26
CA LEU A 167 -1.32 5.73 16.03
C LEU A 167 -0.82 5.94 17.47
N HIS A 168 0.07 5.07 17.96
CA HIS A 168 0.53 5.04 19.34
C HIS A 168 1.99 5.48 19.51
N VAL A 169 2.77 5.47 18.43
CA VAL A 169 4.18 5.88 18.43
C VAL A 169 4.32 7.08 17.51
N PRO A 170 4.58 8.29 18.03
CA PRO A 170 4.74 9.47 17.19
C PRO A 170 5.88 9.30 16.17
N SER A 171 5.66 9.86 15.00
CA SER A 171 6.69 10.04 13.97
C SER A 171 6.68 11.52 13.55
N PRO A 172 7.79 12.06 13.04
CA PRO A 172 7.81 13.43 12.51
C PRO A 172 6.75 13.62 11.42
N PRO A 173 6.19 14.82 11.28
CA PRO A 173 5.28 15.14 10.18
C PRO A 173 5.89 14.79 8.82
N LEU A 174 5.06 14.31 7.89
CA LEU A 174 5.45 13.86 6.56
C LEU A 174 6.33 12.60 6.53
N ALA A 175 6.57 11.93 7.66
CA ALA A 175 7.14 10.60 7.64
C ALA A 175 6.10 9.58 7.13
N ILE A 176 6.57 8.53 6.49
CA ILE A 176 5.74 7.36 6.15
C ILE A 176 5.42 6.57 7.42
N GLY A 177 6.41 6.43 8.30
CA GLY A 177 6.36 5.63 9.51
C GLY A 177 7.66 4.88 9.77
N ARG A 178 7.55 3.68 10.32
CA ARG A 178 8.66 2.77 10.62
C ARG A 178 8.49 1.43 9.93
N PRO A 179 9.55 0.62 9.81
CA PRO A 179 9.45 -0.74 9.32
C PRO A 179 8.33 -1.52 10.02
N ALA A 180 7.46 -2.15 9.23
CA ALA A 180 6.44 -3.05 9.76
C ALA A 180 7.12 -4.34 10.28
N PRO A 181 6.71 -4.87 11.44
CA PRO A 181 7.40 -6.01 12.07
C PRO A 181 7.30 -7.31 11.27
N GLU A 182 6.43 -7.37 10.26
CA GLU A 182 6.23 -8.52 9.39
C GLU A 182 7.29 -8.66 8.30
N TYR A 183 8.15 -7.66 8.13
CA TYR A 183 9.18 -7.61 7.08
C TYR A 183 10.56 -7.32 7.62
N GLY A 184 11.57 -7.91 7.00
CA GLY A 184 12.92 -7.33 7.06
C GLY A 184 12.96 -6.10 6.15
N ILE A 185 13.45 -4.98 6.67
CA ILE A 185 13.68 -3.75 5.90
C ILE A 185 15.16 -3.41 5.98
N ALA A 186 15.78 -3.19 4.83
CA ALA A 186 17.13 -2.67 4.73
C ALA A 186 17.13 -1.39 3.88
N ILE A 187 17.91 -0.41 4.32
CA ILE A 187 18.19 0.82 3.59
C ILE A 187 19.70 0.86 3.36
N VAL A 188 20.12 0.75 2.11
CA VAL A 188 21.53 0.57 1.75
C VAL A 188 21.96 1.57 0.67
N ASP A 189 23.26 1.77 0.58
CA ASP A 189 23.87 2.65 -0.43
C ASP A 189 23.91 2.00 -1.83
N ASN A 190 23.85 0.66 -1.91
CA ASN A 190 23.91 -0.09 -3.15
C ASN A 190 23.07 -1.36 -3.06
N ASP A 191 22.04 -1.49 -3.90
CA ASP A 191 21.14 -2.64 -3.99
C ASP A 191 21.54 -3.68 -5.07
N GLU A 192 22.65 -3.44 -5.77
CA GLU A 192 23.18 -4.37 -6.79
C GLU A 192 23.98 -5.54 -6.18
N ILE A 193 24.40 -5.40 -4.92
CA ILE A 193 25.16 -6.41 -4.18
C ILE A 193 24.28 -7.02 -3.05
N PRO A 194 24.70 -8.17 -2.45
CA PRO A 194 24.02 -8.71 -1.27
C PRO A 194 23.91 -7.68 -0.14
N VAL A 195 22.79 -7.66 0.56
CA VAL A 195 22.59 -6.72 1.70
C VAL A 195 23.64 -6.92 2.78
N ALA A 196 24.12 -8.18 2.96
CA ALA A 196 25.19 -8.49 3.89
C ALA A 196 26.53 -7.79 3.57
N ASP A 197 26.77 -7.44 2.31
CA ASP A 197 27.99 -6.79 1.81
C ASP A 197 27.77 -5.28 1.56
N ALA A 198 26.53 -4.82 1.51
CA ALA A 198 26.18 -3.42 1.32
C ALA A 198 26.36 -2.62 2.61
N ARG A 199 26.63 -1.34 2.47
CA ARG A 199 26.68 -0.42 3.61
C ARG A 199 25.27 0.02 3.99
N ALA A 200 24.85 -0.27 5.22
CA ALA A 200 23.63 0.27 5.78
C ALA A 200 23.69 1.81 5.87
N VAL A 201 22.58 2.45 5.58
CA VAL A 201 22.44 3.90 5.71
C VAL A 201 22.29 4.26 7.19
N GLU A 202 23.08 5.23 7.64
CA GLU A 202 22.98 5.79 9.00
C GLU A 202 21.78 6.75 9.09
N PRO A 203 21.21 6.96 10.30
CA PRO A 203 20.20 7.98 10.52
C PRO A 203 20.61 9.35 9.97
N GLY A 204 19.68 10.04 9.33
CA GLY A 204 19.92 11.28 8.60
C GLY A 204 20.34 11.10 7.13
N GLY A 205 20.59 9.86 6.69
CA GLY A 205 20.99 9.53 5.32
C GLY A 205 19.84 9.03 4.45
N SER A 206 20.13 8.85 3.16
CA SER A 206 19.22 8.34 2.14
C SER A 206 19.79 7.11 1.45
N GLY A 207 18.96 6.16 1.07
CA GLY A 207 19.41 4.96 0.40
C GLY A 207 18.30 4.18 -0.30
N GLN A 208 18.70 3.07 -0.93
CA GLN A 208 17.81 2.15 -1.62
C GLN A 208 17.05 1.30 -0.60
N LEU A 209 15.74 1.21 -0.78
CA LEU A 209 14.88 0.40 0.08
C LEU A 209 14.80 -1.04 -0.42
N LEU A 210 15.16 -1.99 0.44
CA LEU A 210 14.98 -3.42 0.19
C LEU A 210 14.07 -4.04 1.23
N VAL A 211 13.34 -5.07 0.79
CA VAL A 211 12.37 -5.78 1.64
C VAL A 211 12.68 -7.27 1.65
N GLN A 212 12.69 -7.86 2.84
CA GLN A 212 12.77 -9.30 3.01
C GLN A 212 11.44 -9.85 3.49
N GLY A 213 10.99 -10.94 2.86
CA GLY A 213 9.74 -11.63 3.17
C GLY A 213 9.70 -12.99 2.52
N ILE A 214 8.53 -13.64 2.56
CA ILE A 214 8.33 -14.99 2.02
C ILE A 214 7.52 -14.89 0.72
N ARG A 215 8.10 -15.34 -0.40
CA ARG A 215 7.43 -15.41 -1.71
C ARG A 215 6.16 -16.26 -1.63
N GLY A 216 5.08 -15.75 -2.20
CA GLY A 216 3.78 -16.41 -2.18
C GLY A 216 3.03 -16.28 -0.84
N LEU A 217 3.60 -15.59 0.16
CA LEU A 217 2.96 -15.28 1.44
C LEU A 217 2.97 -13.77 1.72
N SER A 218 4.09 -13.23 2.17
CA SER A 218 4.24 -11.80 2.46
C SER A 218 4.81 -11.00 1.29
N LEU A 219 5.46 -11.66 0.34
CA LEU A 219 5.83 -11.10 -0.97
C LEU A 219 5.07 -11.84 -2.07
N PHE A 220 4.90 -11.18 -3.22
CA PHE A 220 4.28 -11.77 -4.40
C PHE A 220 4.92 -13.12 -4.80
N ALA A 221 4.18 -13.94 -5.53
CA ALA A 221 4.72 -15.24 -5.95
C ALA A 221 5.74 -15.09 -7.08
N GLU A 222 5.36 -14.37 -8.13
CA GLU A 222 6.20 -14.15 -9.32
C GLU A 222 5.63 -13.04 -10.21
N TYR A 223 6.41 -12.56 -11.13
CA TYR A 223 5.90 -11.89 -12.32
C TYR A 223 5.48 -12.96 -13.32
N LEU A 224 4.19 -13.14 -13.53
CA LEU A 224 3.61 -14.20 -14.32
C LEU A 224 4.20 -14.26 -15.74
N GLY A 225 4.74 -15.42 -16.09
CA GLY A 225 5.36 -15.64 -17.39
C GLY A 225 6.71 -14.95 -17.58
N ASN A 226 7.30 -14.37 -16.53
CA ASN A 226 8.60 -13.68 -16.62
C ASN A 226 9.53 -14.06 -15.45
N ALA A 227 10.06 -15.27 -15.51
CA ALA A 227 10.97 -15.80 -14.48
C ALA A 227 12.25 -14.93 -14.35
N ALA A 228 12.79 -14.44 -15.47
CA ALA A 228 13.99 -13.62 -15.44
C ALA A 228 13.76 -12.29 -14.69
N ALA A 229 12.61 -11.62 -14.89
CA ALA A 229 12.26 -10.44 -14.15
C ALA A 229 11.99 -10.75 -12.67
N THR A 230 11.41 -11.91 -12.36
CA THR A 230 11.18 -12.35 -10.98
C THR A 230 12.50 -12.53 -10.25
N GLU A 231 13.40 -13.33 -10.77
CA GLU A 231 14.71 -13.59 -10.14
C GLU A 231 15.56 -12.32 -10.10
N GLY A 232 15.56 -11.51 -11.18
CA GLY A 232 16.28 -10.24 -11.25
C GLY A 232 15.75 -9.16 -10.31
N SER A 233 14.59 -9.35 -9.69
CA SER A 233 14.06 -8.42 -8.68
C SER A 233 14.57 -8.69 -7.25
N TYR A 234 15.37 -9.73 -7.06
CA TYR A 234 15.97 -10.08 -5.78
C TYR A 234 17.49 -9.94 -5.80
N THR A 235 18.07 -9.64 -4.65
CA THR A 235 19.51 -9.75 -4.42
C THR A 235 19.91 -11.24 -4.30
N ALA A 236 21.20 -11.54 -4.38
CA ALA A 236 21.69 -12.93 -4.24
C ALA A 236 21.39 -13.54 -2.86
N ASP A 237 21.23 -12.72 -1.82
CA ASP A 237 20.87 -13.12 -0.46
C ASP A 237 19.35 -13.02 -0.18
N GLY A 238 18.52 -12.83 -1.23
CA GLY A 238 17.07 -13.00 -1.17
C GLY A 238 16.26 -11.76 -0.76
N TRP A 239 16.84 -10.56 -0.79
CA TRP A 239 16.11 -9.32 -0.57
C TRP A 239 15.45 -8.81 -1.85
N PHE A 240 14.20 -8.41 -1.75
CA PHE A 240 13.47 -7.82 -2.85
C PHE A 240 13.88 -6.35 -3.06
N ARG A 241 14.29 -6.01 -4.28
CA ARG A 241 14.63 -4.66 -4.70
C ARG A 241 13.37 -3.89 -5.05
N THR A 242 13.03 -2.89 -4.24
CA THR A 242 11.82 -2.10 -4.46
C THR A 242 11.96 -1.08 -5.59
N GLY A 243 13.18 -0.63 -5.85
CA GLY A 243 13.49 0.47 -6.76
C GLY A 243 13.10 1.84 -6.19
N ASP A 244 12.75 1.91 -4.91
CA ASP A 244 12.43 3.15 -4.22
C ASP A 244 13.61 3.60 -3.35
N GLN A 245 13.87 4.91 -3.33
CA GLN A 245 14.83 5.56 -2.45
C GLN A 245 14.10 6.22 -1.29
N VAL A 246 14.63 6.05 -0.07
CA VAL A 246 14.02 6.60 1.15
C VAL A 246 15.07 7.30 2.00
N ASP A 247 14.59 8.23 2.84
CA ASP A 247 15.38 8.88 3.88
C ASP A 247 15.14 8.18 5.22
N LEU A 248 16.19 7.75 5.89
CA LEU A 248 16.16 7.29 7.28
C LEU A 248 16.32 8.51 8.19
N LEU A 249 15.29 8.84 8.96
CA LEU A 249 15.30 9.98 9.85
C LEU A 249 16.03 9.65 11.17
N GLU A 250 16.46 10.67 11.91
CA GLU A 250 17.21 10.53 13.17
C GLU A 250 16.50 9.70 14.25
N ASP A 251 15.16 9.69 14.23
CA ASP A 251 14.33 8.93 15.18
C ASP A 251 14.03 7.48 14.71
N GLY A 252 14.63 7.06 13.58
CA GLY A 252 14.41 5.75 12.97
C GLY A 252 13.12 5.64 12.14
N SER A 253 12.35 6.72 11.99
CA SER A 253 11.26 6.76 11.03
C SER A 253 11.79 6.98 9.61
N ILE A 254 10.96 6.67 8.64
CA ILE A 254 11.32 6.70 7.23
C ILE A 254 10.44 7.73 6.52
N ARG A 255 11.04 8.48 5.60
CA ARG A 255 10.35 9.36 4.68
C ARG A 255 10.64 8.94 3.24
N PHE A 256 9.66 9.07 2.37
CA PHE A 256 9.85 8.79 0.96
C PHE A 256 10.76 9.87 0.33
N GLY A 257 11.85 9.44 -0.27
CA GLY A 257 12.76 10.31 -1.00
C GLY A 257 12.27 10.51 -2.44
N ASP A 258 12.61 9.56 -3.30
CA ASP A 258 12.18 9.55 -4.70
C ASP A 258 12.20 8.11 -5.25
N ARG A 259 11.78 7.92 -6.49
CA ARG A 259 12.05 6.69 -7.24
C ARG A 259 13.36 6.84 -8.00
N THR A 260 14.14 5.77 -8.00
CA THR A 260 15.45 5.71 -8.70
C THR A 260 15.30 5.87 -10.22
N LYS A 261 14.06 5.74 -10.75
CA LYS A 261 13.75 5.88 -12.19
C LYS A 261 12.60 6.85 -12.39
N ASP A 262 12.75 7.75 -13.36
CA ASP A 262 11.78 8.79 -13.74
C ASP A 262 10.40 8.19 -14.06
N MET A 263 9.45 8.45 -13.18
CA MET A 263 8.04 8.08 -13.34
C MET A 263 7.19 9.34 -13.28
N LEU A 264 6.43 9.61 -14.31
CA LEU A 264 5.45 10.69 -14.32
C LEU A 264 4.16 10.25 -13.62
N LYS A 265 3.58 11.10 -12.79
CA LYS A 265 2.27 10.90 -12.18
C LYS A 265 1.20 11.65 -12.96
N VAL A 266 0.34 10.94 -13.67
CA VAL A 266 -0.77 11.50 -14.43
C VAL A 266 -2.09 11.02 -13.83
N GLY A 267 -2.90 11.94 -13.29
CA GLY A 267 -4.21 11.60 -12.71
C GLY A 267 -4.17 10.68 -11.47
N GLY A 268 -3.00 10.54 -10.82
CA GLY A 268 -2.79 9.61 -9.71
C GLY A 268 -2.21 8.26 -10.12
N GLU A 269 -2.04 8.01 -11.42
CA GLU A 269 -1.40 6.83 -12.00
C GLU A 269 0.08 7.10 -12.26
N ASN A 270 0.91 6.09 -12.03
CA ASN A 270 2.32 6.14 -12.43
C ASN A 270 2.41 5.73 -13.90
N VAL A 271 2.93 6.62 -14.73
CA VAL A 271 3.14 6.40 -16.17
C VAL A 271 4.63 6.49 -16.44
N ALA A 272 5.21 5.48 -17.10
CA ALA A 272 6.60 5.55 -17.51
C ALA A 272 6.76 6.66 -18.58
N ALA A 273 7.86 7.41 -18.55
CA ALA A 273 8.13 8.44 -19.55
C ALA A 273 8.07 7.86 -20.97
N SER A 274 8.53 6.61 -21.15
CA SER A 274 8.48 5.87 -22.41
C SER A 274 7.07 5.49 -22.89
N GLU A 275 6.01 5.64 -22.05
CA GLU A 275 4.62 5.44 -22.49
C GLU A 275 3.99 6.73 -23.07
N ILE A 276 4.69 7.85 -22.94
CA ILE A 276 4.25 9.18 -23.43
C ILE A 276 5.00 9.57 -24.70
N GLU A 277 6.21 9.06 -24.92
CA GLU A 277 7.02 9.24 -26.12
C GLU A 277 6.61 8.27 -27.25
#